data_b134e5fa58053455cae8c52faee8e9bc
#
_entry.id   b134e5fa58053455cae8c52faee8e9bc
#
_cell.length_a   1.000
_cell.length_b   1.000
_cell.length_c   1.000
_cell.angle_alpha   90.00
_cell.angle_beta   90.00
_cell.angle_gamma   90.00
#
_symmetry.space_group_name_H-M   'P 1'
#
loop_
_entity.id
_entity.type
_entity.pdbx_description
1 polymer ?
#
loop_
_entity_poly.entity_id
_entity_poly.type
_entity_poly.pdbx_seq_one_letter_code
_entity_poly.pdbx_strand_id
1 'polypeptide(L)'
;MKVKVGELDKRISIVEIIKGDDDEGFPINEEKEILSCWASVSNKSGTEIFKANADYSKVVTRFLIRYRKDIIIDTTKKIRFQDRLYNIVYANNYNFDNTYLEIIAEVIE
;
A
#
# COMPACT_ATOMS: atom_id res chain seq x y z
N MET A 1 4.70 -19.61 -2.38
CA MET A 1 5.59 -18.79 -3.21
C MET A 1 6.76 -18.31 -2.36
N LYS A 2 7.95 -18.54 -2.83
CA LYS A 2 9.14 -18.01 -2.16
C LYS A 2 9.47 -16.64 -2.74
N VAL A 3 9.74 -15.69 -1.87
CA VAL A 3 10.18 -14.35 -2.29
C VAL A 3 11.69 -14.28 -2.18
N LYS A 4 12.31 -13.88 -3.27
CA LYS A 4 13.76 -13.64 -3.29
C LYS A 4 14.03 -12.18 -3.04
N VAL A 5 15.14 -11.87 -2.36
CA VAL A 5 15.51 -10.48 -2.06
C VAL A 5 15.59 -9.63 -3.32
N GLY A 6 16.07 -10.20 -4.43
CA GLY A 6 16.16 -9.49 -5.70
C GLY A 6 14.82 -9.13 -6.33
N GLU A 7 13.71 -9.69 -5.85
CA GLU A 7 12.38 -9.34 -6.33
C GLU A 7 11.84 -8.06 -5.72
N LEU A 8 12.46 -7.56 -4.65
CA LEU A 8 12.13 -6.26 -4.05
C LEU A 8 12.89 -5.18 -4.80
N ASP A 9 12.49 -4.92 -6.03
CA ASP A 9 13.23 -4.07 -6.95
C ASP A 9 12.54 -2.76 -7.31
N LYS A 10 11.36 -2.51 -6.74
CA LYS A 10 10.61 -1.27 -6.97
C LYS A 10 10.65 -0.40 -5.72
N ARG A 11 10.80 0.90 -5.93
CA ARG A 11 10.81 1.85 -4.81
C ARG A 11 9.42 2.41 -4.59
N ILE A 12 8.94 2.32 -3.36
CA ILE A 12 7.63 2.85 -2.97
C ILE A 12 7.77 3.72 -1.73
N SER A 13 6.76 4.55 -1.49
CA SER A 13 6.64 5.33 -0.26
C SER A 13 5.33 5.00 0.42
N ILE A 14 5.39 4.74 1.72
CA ILE A 14 4.19 4.65 2.55
C ILE A 14 3.92 6.05 3.06
N VAL A 15 2.71 6.54 2.83
CA VAL A 15 2.36 7.92 3.15
C VAL A 15 1.11 7.97 4.01
N GLU A 16 0.98 9.06 4.74
CA GLU A 16 -0.21 9.37 5.53
C GLU A 16 -0.78 10.68 5.02
N ILE A 17 -2.09 10.73 4.87
CA ILE A 17 -2.77 11.95 4.46
C ILE A 17 -3.21 12.68 5.73
N ILE A 18 -2.66 13.85 5.93
CA ILE A 18 -2.99 14.69 7.07
C ILE A 18 -3.95 15.76 6.59
N LYS A 19 -5.11 15.83 7.24
CA LYS A 19 -6.11 16.85 6.96
C LYS A 19 -5.90 18.01 7.90
N GLY A 20 -5.96 19.22 7.35
CA GLY A 20 -5.80 20.44 8.12
C GLY A 20 -6.50 21.59 7.43
N ASP A 21 -6.32 22.77 7.98
CA ASP A 21 -6.85 23.99 7.40
C ASP A 21 -5.68 24.92 7.09
N ASP A 22 -5.80 25.70 6.03
CA ASP A 22 -4.83 26.74 5.74
C ASP A 22 -5.10 27.97 6.61
N ASP A 23 -4.31 29.02 6.44
CA ASP A 23 -4.45 30.24 7.23
C ASP A 23 -5.79 30.95 7.03
N GLU A 24 -6.49 30.63 5.95
CA GLU A 24 -7.80 31.22 5.63
C GLU A 24 -8.95 30.31 6.02
N GLY A 25 -8.66 29.15 6.63
CA GLY A 25 -9.68 28.22 7.06
C GLY A 25 -10.15 27.24 5.99
N PHE A 26 -9.50 27.20 4.82
CA PHE A 26 -9.84 26.23 3.80
C PHE A 26 -9.21 24.87 4.11
N PRO A 27 -9.97 23.78 3.92
CA PRO A 27 -9.40 22.45 4.17
C PRO A 27 -8.28 22.13 3.19
N ILE A 28 -7.18 21.62 3.73
CA ILE A 28 -6.06 21.13 2.94
C ILE A 28 -5.72 19.70 3.34
N ASN A 29 -5.19 18.95 2.38
CA ASN A 29 -4.68 17.62 2.64
C ASN A 29 -3.19 17.63 2.37
N GLU A 30 -2.42 17.18 3.36
CA GLU A 30 -0.98 17.09 3.25
C GLU A 30 -0.58 15.62 3.20
N GLU A 31 0.28 15.27 2.25
CA GLU A 31 0.82 13.93 2.16
C GLU A 31 2.15 13.89 2.88
N LYS A 32 2.24 13.05 3.92
CA LYS A 32 3.46 12.91 4.70
C LYS A 32 4.05 11.53 4.46
N GLU A 33 5.29 11.48 4.01
CA GLU A 33 6.00 10.22 3.85
C GLU A 33 6.41 9.67 5.21
N ILE A 34 6.00 8.43 5.48
CA ILE A 34 6.33 7.73 6.72
C ILE A 34 7.53 6.83 6.50
N LEU A 35 7.57 6.16 5.36
CA LEU A 35 8.58 5.18 5.04
C LEU A 35 8.79 5.13 3.54
N SER A 36 10.05 5.05 3.12
CA SER A 36 10.40 4.73 1.74
C SER A 36 11.16 3.42 1.75
N CYS A 37 10.76 2.48 0.92
CA CYS A 37 11.35 1.15 0.94
C CYS A 37 11.28 0.48 -0.42
N TRP A 38 11.98 -0.64 -0.55
CA TRP A 38 11.93 -1.49 -1.73
C TRP A 38 10.77 -2.47 -1.61
N ALA A 39 10.14 -2.74 -2.72
CA ALA A 39 8.98 -3.63 -2.77
C ALA A 39 9.00 -4.47 -4.04
N SER A 40 8.35 -5.62 -3.96
CA SER A 40 7.91 -6.36 -5.13
C SER A 40 6.49 -5.92 -5.46
N VAL A 41 6.24 -5.56 -6.70
CA VAL A 41 4.96 -5.00 -7.12
C VAL A 41 4.37 -5.87 -8.23
N SER A 42 3.12 -6.28 -8.06
CA SER A 42 2.42 -7.05 -9.07
C SER A 42 0.94 -6.70 -9.07
N ASN A 43 0.32 -6.75 -10.25
CA ASN A 43 -1.11 -6.56 -10.38
C ASN A 43 -1.84 -7.89 -10.22
N LYS A 44 -2.99 -7.84 -9.57
CA LYS A 44 -3.84 -9.01 -9.38
C LYS A 44 -5.26 -8.67 -9.81
N SER A 45 -5.96 -9.69 -10.30
CA SER A 45 -7.38 -9.54 -10.60
C SER A 45 -8.17 -9.36 -9.30
N GLY A 46 -9.09 -8.40 -9.29
CA GLY A 46 -9.95 -8.18 -8.14
C GLY A 46 -10.80 -9.39 -7.79
N THR A 47 -11.15 -10.21 -8.78
CA THR A 47 -11.95 -11.41 -8.56
C THR A 47 -11.27 -12.42 -7.65
N GLU A 48 -9.95 -12.53 -7.74
CA GLU A 48 -9.20 -13.48 -6.93
C GLU A 48 -9.19 -13.10 -5.45
N ILE A 49 -9.34 -11.81 -5.15
CA ILE A 49 -9.18 -11.29 -3.80
C ILE A 49 -10.53 -10.96 -3.17
N PHE A 50 -11.48 -10.50 -3.97
CA PHE A 50 -12.77 -10.01 -3.48
C PHE A 50 -13.94 -10.83 -3.97
N LYS A 51 -13.87 -12.14 -3.84
CA LYS A 51 -14.92 -13.06 -4.32
C LYS A 51 -16.32 -12.71 -3.81
N ALA A 52 -16.41 -12.20 -2.61
CA ALA A 52 -17.69 -11.88 -2.00
C ALA A 52 -18.26 -10.53 -2.43
N ASN A 53 -17.46 -9.71 -3.12
CA ASN A 53 -17.88 -8.39 -3.56
C ASN A 53 -18.45 -8.44 -4.95
N ALA A 54 -19.41 -7.57 -5.22
CA ALA A 54 -20.04 -7.50 -6.52
C ALA A 54 -19.21 -6.80 -7.59
N ASP A 55 -18.28 -5.96 -7.19
CA ASP A 55 -17.45 -5.20 -8.13
C ASP A 55 -16.13 -5.91 -8.38
N TYR A 56 -16.08 -6.68 -9.47
CA TYR A 56 -14.92 -7.47 -9.83
C TYR A 56 -14.09 -6.87 -10.95
N SER A 57 -14.46 -5.70 -11.42
CA SER A 57 -13.76 -5.07 -12.54
C SER A 57 -12.46 -4.42 -12.12
N LYS A 58 -12.26 -4.18 -10.83
CA LYS A 58 -11.08 -3.51 -10.33
C LYS A 58 -9.87 -4.42 -10.32
N VAL A 59 -8.76 -3.89 -10.80
CA VAL A 59 -7.46 -4.53 -10.65
C VAL A 59 -6.82 -3.99 -9.40
N VAL A 60 -6.37 -4.87 -8.54
CA VAL A 60 -5.64 -4.47 -7.34
C VAL A 60 -4.16 -4.72 -7.55
N THR A 61 -3.35 -3.97 -6.81
CA THR A 61 -1.90 -4.09 -6.85
C THR A 61 -1.42 -4.69 -5.53
N ARG A 62 -0.55 -5.67 -5.64
CA ARG A 62 0.07 -6.30 -4.49
C ARG A 62 1.46 -5.74 -4.33
N PHE A 63 1.73 -5.23 -3.13
CA PHE A 63 3.06 -4.76 -2.74
C PHE A 63 3.58 -5.68 -1.66
N LEU A 64 4.79 -6.19 -1.84
CA LEU A 64 5.43 -7.02 -0.84
C LEU A 64 6.69 -6.30 -0.38
N ILE A 65 6.78 -6.01 0.91
CA ILE A 65 7.92 -5.32 1.51
C ILE A 65 8.47 -6.14 2.65
N ARG A 66 9.64 -5.77 3.15
CA ARG A 66 10.19 -6.39 4.35
C ARG A 66 9.33 -6.01 5.55
N TYR A 67 9.10 -6.99 6.42
CA TYR A 67 8.33 -6.79 7.63
C TYR A 67 9.04 -5.80 8.56
N ARG A 68 8.28 -4.89 9.15
CA ARG A 68 8.79 -3.90 10.09
C ARG A 68 7.88 -3.85 11.31
N LYS A 69 8.50 -3.86 12.49
CA LYS A 69 7.77 -3.77 13.76
C LYS A 69 7.58 -2.33 14.22
N ASP A 70 8.43 -1.44 13.73
CA ASP A 70 8.47 -0.04 14.19
C ASP A 70 7.43 0.85 13.53
N ILE A 71 6.78 0.37 12.48
CA ILE A 71 5.77 1.13 11.73
C ILE A 71 4.54 0.26 11.55
N ILE A 72 3.38 0.82 11.88
CA ILE A 72 2.10 0.17 11.62
C ILE A 72 1.63 0.58 10.25
N ILE A 73 1.50 -0.38 9.35
CA ILE A 73 0.98 -0.17 8.01
C ILE A 73 -0.39 -0.83 7.94
N ASP A 74 -1.42 -0.02 7.76
CA ASP A 74 -2.80 -0.48 7.75
C ASP A 74 -3.62 0.32 6.74
N THR A 75 -4.93 0.17 6.76
CA THR A 75 -5.83 0.82 5.80
C THR A 75 -5.90 2.34 5.95
N THR A 76 -5.34 2.90 7.01
CA THR A 76 -5.28 4.36 7.19
C THR A 76 -4.13 4.98 6.43
N LYS A 77 -3.17 4.17 5.98
CA LYS A 77 -2.03 4.63 5.20
C LYS A 77 -2.29 4.45 3.71
N LYS A 78 -1.47 5.09 2.90
CA LYS A 78 -1.54 4.97 1.44
C LYS A 78 -0.15 4.72 0.89
N ILE A 79 -0.09 4.33 -0.38
CA ILE A 79 1.18 4.07 -1.05
C ILE A 79 1.31 5.02 -2.24
N ARG A 80 2.46 5.68 -2.32
CA ARG A 80 2.85 6.46 -3.49
C ARG A 80 3.86 5.65 -4.29
N PHE A 81 3.51 5.32 -5.53
CA PHE A 81 4.34 4.52 -6.41
C PHE A 81 4.17 5.00 -7.85
N GLN A 82 5.28 5.37 -8.49
CA GLN A 82 5.31 5.84 -9.90
C GLN A 82 4.26 6.93 -10.18
N ASP A 83 4.24 7.94 -9.31
CA ASP A 83 3.32 9.08 -9.42
C ASP A 83 1.86 8.73 -9.26
N ARG A 84 1.55 7.53 -8.79
CA ARG A 84 0.19 7.12 -8.49
C ARG A 84 0.01 6.95 -7.00
N LEU A 85 -1.19 7.25 -6.53
CA LEU A 85 -1.56 7.06 -5.14
C LEU A 85 -2.47 5.84 -5.04
N TYR A 86 -2.17 4.97 -4.08
CA TYR A 86 -2.92 3.73 -3.85
C TYR A 86 -3.52 3.73 -2.46
N ASN A 87 -4.75 3.27 -2.37
CA ASN A 87 -5.45 3.08 -1.10
C ASN A 87 -5.19 1.65 -0.62
N ILE A 88 -4.73 1.50 0.61
CA ILE A 88 -4.46 0.18 1.18
C ILE A 88 -5.78 -0.49 1.56
N VAL A 89 -6.05 -1.63 0.95
CA VAL A 89 -7.24 -2.42 1.24
C VAL A 89 -7.00 -3.31 2.45
N TYR A 90 -5.86 -3.98 2.49
CA TYR A 90 -5.42 -4.66 3.70
C TYR A 90 -3.90 -4.86 3.68
N ALA A 91 -3.34 -5.10 4.86
CA ALA A 91 -1.95 -5.44 5.04
C ALA A 91 -1.85 -6.69 5.91
N ASN A 92 -0.96 -7.60 5.56
CA ASN A 92 -0.88 -8.90 6.19
C ASN A 92 0.58 -9.33 6.35
N ASN A 93 0.91 -9.88 7.50
CA ASN A 93 2.20 -10.50 7.74
C ASN A 93 2.26 -11.80 6.94
N TYR A 94 3.02 -11.80 5.85
CA TYR A 94 3.03 -12.90 4.88
C TYR A 94 3.49 -14.20 5.57
N ASN A 95 2.65 -15.22 5.49
CA ASN A 95 2.86 -16.53 6.13
C ASN A 95 3.11 -16.44 7.65
N PHE A 96 2.80 -15.32 8.28
CA PHE A 96 3.04 -15.09 9.72
C PHE A 96 4.51 -15.27 10.13
N ASP A 97 5.42 -15.07 9.20
CA ASP A 97 6.86 -15.32 9.40
C ASP A 97 7.63 -14.13 9.93
N ASN A 98 7.01 -12.97 10.04
CA ASN A 98 7.68 -11.71 10.40
C ASN A 98 8.85 -11.36 9.45
N THR A 99 8.76 -11.82 8.22
CA THR A 99 9.79 -11.59 7.21
C THR A 99 9.33 -10.58 6.16
N TYR A 100 8.10 -10.73 5.68
CA TYR A 100 7.53 -9.86 4.66
C TYR A 100 6.14 -9.42 5.07
N LEU A 101 5.81 -8.21 4.64
CA LEU A 101 4.46 -7.65 4.77
C LEU A 101 3.83 -7.60 3.39
N GLU A 102 2.67 -8.23 3.25
CA GLU A 102 1.89 -8.20 2.02
C GLU A 102 0.85 -7.09 2.13
N ILE A 103 0.85 -6.19 1.15
CA ILE A 103 -0.11 -5.09 1.11
C ILE A 103 -0.91 -5.21 -0.18
N ILE A 104 -2.23 -5.23 -0.06
CA ILE A 104 -3.13 -5.19 -1.20
C ILE A 104 -3.73 -3.79 -1.26
N ALA A 105 -3.60 -3.16 -2.42
CA ALA A 105 -4.00 -1.78 -2.58
C ALA A 105 -4.67 -1.57 -3.93
N GLU A 106 -5.47 -0.52 -4.04
CA GLU A 106 -6.11 -0.11 -5.28
C GLU A 106 -5.73 1.32 -5.62
N VAL A 107 -5.56 1.61 -6.90
CA VAL A 107 -5.19 2.96 -7.33
C VAL A 107 -6.36 3.91 -7.14
N ILE A 108 -6.10 5.10 -6.63
CA ILE A 108 -7.13 6.13 -6.43
C ILE A 108 -6.82 7.43 -7.17
N GLU A 109 -5.59 7.61 -7.68
CA GLU A 109 -5.30 8.75 -8.56
C GLU A 109 -4.07 8.51 -9.43
#